data_beca03f797759f4aed9b20b6878dd956
#
_entry.id   beca03f797759f4aed9b20b6878dd956
#
_cell.length_a   1.000
_cell.length_b   1.000
_cell.length_c   1.000
_cell.angle_alpha   90.00
_cell.angle_beta   90.00
_cell.angle_gamma   90.00
#
_symmetry.space_group_name_H-M   'P 1'
#
loop_
_entity.id
_entity.type
_entity.pdbx_description
1 polymer ?
#
loop_
_entity_poly.entity_id
_entity_poly.type
_entity_poly.pdbx_seq_one_letter_code
_entity_poly.pdbx_strand_id
1 'polypeptide(L)'
;LNLFNLIKKDQEYWLVDQLKVSHIPNIDYLVAFDKLLTEWQEQNVAYLSLLMDEENEDWLLKRRFKKVSSIVEYTRILEGPFKTSKSVQVVALSDSQVSDSEFALLYDACRTGSANKNNLFSISQIMESLERELGENWRDQCFIFSQNGMNSGISIPHIEEGTTDEGRMFYFGVVPEQRGKGYGKLFHAVTLELLKPLGAKIYVGSTDTGNAPMRKIFETNGCILRDIKGIYRIDMEKVDELIK
;
A
#
# COMPACT_ATOMS: atom_id res chain seq x y z
N LEU A 1 -22.56 -4.17 -10.88
CA LEU A 1 -21.10 -4.18 -11.06
C LEU A 1 -20.51 -3.27 -9.99
N ASN A 2 -19.57 -3.76 -9.20
CA ASN A 2 -18.90 -2.93 -8.21
C ASN A 2 -17.73 -2.20 -8.90
N LEU A 3 -17.79 -0.87 -8.97
CA LEU A 3 -16.76 -0.03 -9.60
C LEU A 3 -15.76 0.56 -8.59
N PHE A 4 -16.07 0.43 -7.31
CA PHE A 4 -15.23 0.93 -6.22
C PHE A 4 -15.13 -0.11 -5.11
N ASN A 5 -13.93 -0.29 -4.59
CA ASN A 5 -13.74 -0.94 -3.30
C ASN A 5 -13.96 0.10 -2.19
N LEU A 6 -14.60 -0.31 -1.08
CA LEU A 6 -15.07 0.62 -0.06
C LEU A 6 -14.77 0.08 1.33
N ILE A 7 -13.97 0.82 2.08
CA ILE A 7 -13.73 0.58 3.51
C ILE A 7 -14.39 1.70 4.28
N LYS A 8 -15.34 1.36 5.15
CA LYS A 8 -16.09 2.31 5.97
C LYS A 8 -15.70 2.13 7.44
N LYS A 9 -15.34 3.23 8.09
CA LYS A 9 -15.19 3.29 9.53
C LYS A 9 -16.17 4.32 10.07
N ASP A 10 -17.10 3.85 10.88
CA ASP A 10 -18.22 4.65 11.37
C ASP A 10 -17.75 5.96 12.00
N GLN A 11 -18.36 7.08 11.56
CA GLN A 11 -18.09 8.45 11.98
C GLN A 11 -16.66 8.97 11.72
N GLU A 12 -15.70 8.12 11.37
CA GLU A 12 -14.32 8.53 11.18
C GLU A 12 -14.01 8.78 9.70
N TYR A 13 -14.07 7.73 8.84
CA TYR A 13 -13.68 7.87 7.45
C TYR A 13 -14.28 6.83 6.51
N TRP A 14 -14.32 7.19 5.23
CA TRP A 14 -14.46 6.25 4.13
C TRP A 14 -13.19 6.27 3.29
N LEU A 15 -12.70 5.07 2.93
CA LEU A 15 -11.67 4.89 1.92
C LEU A 15 -12.31 4.26 0.71
N VAL A 16 -12.15 4.91 -0.44
CA VAL A 16 -12.76 4.50 -1.72
C VAL A 16 -11.64 4.31 -2.73
N ASP A 17 -11.55 3.12 -3.33
CA ASP A 17 -10.59 2.82 -4.39
C ASP A 17 -11.33 2.46 -5.69
N GLN A 18 -11.00 3.15 -6.78
CA GLN A 18 -11.51 2.86 -8.11
C GLN A 18 -10.97 1.53 -8.61
N LEU A 19 -11.86 0.59 -8.89
CA LEU A 19 -11.54 -0.68 -9.53
C LEU A 19 -11.52 -0.49 -11.05
N LYS A 20 -10.37 -0.78 -11.71
CA LYS A 20 -10.33 -0.74 -13.18
C LYS A 20 -10.97 -1.99 -13.75
N VAL A 21 -12.19 -1.83 -14.23
CA VAL A 21 -12.93 -2.89 -14.93
C VAL A 21 -12.87 -2.60 -16.43
N SER A 22 -12.43 -3.60 -17.21
CA SER A 22 -12.35 -3.48 -18.66
C SER A 22 -13.69 -3.13 -19.29
N HIS A 23 -13.66 -2.26 -20.28
CA HIS A 23 -14.81 -1.82 -21.08
C HIS A 23 -15.87 -0.96 -20.36
N ILE A 24 -15.59 -0.48 -19.14
CA ILE A 24 -16.47 0.47 -18.47
C ILE A 24 -16.06 1.89 -18.86
N PRO A 25 -16.97 2.70 -19.44
CA PRO A 25 -16.70 4.10 -19.74
C PRO A 25 -16.43 4.91 -18.48
N ASN A 26 -15.54 5.90 -18.56
CA ASN A 26 -15.23 6.77 -17.43
C ASN A 26 -16.46 7.45 -16.82
N ILE A 27 -17.44 7.82 -17.65
CA ILE A 27 -18.69 8.44 -17.18
C ILE A 27 -19.44 7.55 -16.16
N ASP A 28 -19.38 6.24 -16.29
CA ASP A 28 -20.07 5.33 -15.37
C ASP A 28 -19.41 5.34 -13.98
N TYR A 29 -18.07 5.52 -13.93
CA TYR A 29 -17.35 5.73 -12.67
C TYR A 29 -17.78 7.05 -12.02
N LEU A 30 -17.90 8.12 -12.79
CA LEU A 30 -18.30 9.42 -12.25
C LEU A 30 -19.73 9.38 -11.69
N VAL A 31 -20.66 8.72 -12.40
CA VAL A 31 -22.05 8.55 -11.93
C VAL A 31 -22.12 7.64 -10.68
N ALA A 32 -21.35 6.56 -10.66
CA ALA A 32 -21.32 5.68 -9.50
C ALA A 32 -20.71 6.38 -8.27
N PHE A 33 -19.66 7.17 -8.48
CA PHE A 33 -19.03 7.92 -7.41
C PHE A 33 -19.92 9.05 -6.86
N ASP A 34 -20.67 9.76 -7.71
CA ASP A 34 -21.61 10.78 -7.24
C ASP A 34 -22.65 10.19 -6.27
N LYS A 35 -23.09 8.95 -6.49
CA LYS A 35 -23.99 8.25 -5.55
C LYS A 35 -23.31 7.96 -4.22
N LEU A 36 -22.06 7.48 -4.25
CA LEU A 36 -21.27 7.23 -3.03
C LEU A 36 -21.01 8.52 -2.26
N LEU A 37 -20.74 9.61 -2.97
CA LEU A 37 -20.50 10.92 -2.36
C LEU A 37 -21.75 11.43 -1.64
N THR A 38 -22.94 11.27 -2.26
CA THR A 38 -24.21 11.62 -1.63
C THR A 38 -24.46 10.80 -0.37
N GLU A 39 -24.26 9.48 -0.43
CA GLU A 39 -24.40 8.60 0.74
C GLU A 39 -23.43 8.98 1.87
N TRP A 40 -22.17 9.30 1.54
CA TRP A 40 -21.17 9.74 2.53
C TRP A 40 -21.62 11.05 3.22
N GLN A 41 -22.12 12.02 2.47
CA GLN A 41 -22.62 13.30 3.00
C GLN A 41 -23.77 13.10 3.99
N GLU A 42 -24.69 12.16 3.70
CA GLU A 42 -25.83 11.86 4.57
C GLU A 42 -25.42 11.17 5.89
N GLN A 43 -24.30 10.44 5.90
CA GLN A 43 -23.84 9.70 7.09
C GLN A 43 -22.96 10.50 8.04
N ASN A 44 -22.68 11.78 7.74
CA ASN A 44 -21.89 12.67 8.61
C ASN A 44 -20.53 12.09 9.04
N VAL A 45 -19.83 11.45 8.11
CA VAL A 45 -18.50 10.84 8.33
C VAL A 45 -17.43 11.93 8.16
N ALA A 46 -16.41 11.95 9.02
CA ALA A 46 -15.46 13.07 9.13
C ALA A 46 -14.72 13.37 7.83
N TYR A 47 -14.29 12.34 7.08
CA TYR A 47 -13.69 12.54 5.76
C TYR A 47 -13.88 11.34 4.82
N LEU A 48 -13.74 11.62 3.53
CA LEU A 48 -13.64 10.61 2.48
C LEU A 48 -12.29 10.76 1.78
N SER A 49 -11.55 9.67 1.69
CA SER A 49 -10.33 9.56 0.89
C SER A 49 -10.59 8.68 -0.33
N LEU A 50 -10.25 9.19 -1.50
CA LEU A 50 -10.51 8.55 -2.79
C LEU A 50 -9.21 8.29 -3.53
N LEU A 51 -9.02 7.06 -3.98
CA LEU A 51 -8.00 6.67 -4.93
C LEU A 51 -8.63 6.52 -6.30
N MET A 52 -8.28 7.39 -7.24
CA MET A 52 -8.92 7.46 -8.56
C MET A 52 -7.94 7.91 -9.64
N ASP A 53 -8.22 7.53 -10.89
CA ASP A 53 -7.47 7.98 -12.06
C ASP A 53 -7.30 9.49 -12.10
N GLU A 54 -6.09 9.96 -12.37
CA GLU A 54 -5.76 11.39 -12.43
C GLU A 54 -6.47 12.11 -13.57
N GLU A 55 -6.96 11.41 -14.58
CA GLU A 55 -7.79 12.02 -15.64
C GLU A 55 -9.08 12.68 -15.10
N ASN A 56 -9.50 12.28 -13.89
CA ASN A 56 -10.68 12.81 -13.21
C ASN A 56 -10.36 13.97 -12.23
N GLU A 57 -9.11 14.42 -12.15
CA GLU A 57 -8.66 15.42 -11.19
C GLU A 57 -9.49 16.70 -11.25
N ASP A 58 -9.66 17.30 -12.46
CA ASP A 58 -10.44 18.54 -12.62
C ASP A 58 -11.88 18.39 -12.16
N TRP A 59 -12.48 17.21 -12.37
CA TRP A 59 -13.84 16.92 -11.95
C TRP A 59 -13.94 16.79 -10.43
N LEU A 60 -12.93 16.20 -9.77
CA LEU A 60 -12.83 16.08 -8.32
C LEU A 60 -12.56 17.43 -7.64
N LEU A 61 -11.64 18.24 -8.18
CA LEU A 61 -11.33 19.57 -7.64
C LEU A 61 -12.58 20.48 -7.66
N LYS A 62 -13.40 20.42 -8.70
CA LYS A 62 -14.69 21.14 -8.76
C LYS A 62 -15.68 20.70 -7.67
N ARG A 63 -15.52 19.51 -7.10
CA ARG A 63 -16.29 18.96 -5.98
C ARG A 63 -15.63 19.16 -4.62
N ARG A 64 -14.64 20.07 -4.55
CA ARG A 64 -13.90 20.46 -3.35
C ARG A 64 -12.98 19.36 -2.79
N PHE A 65 -12.69 18.31 -3.54
CA PHE A 65 -11.62 17.40 -3.19
C PHE A 65 -10.28 18.12 -3.25
N LYS A 66 -9.37 17.76 -2.35
CA LYS A 66 -7.98 18.20 -2.38
C LYS A 66 -7.11 17.02 -2.77
N LYS A 67 -6.22 17.21 -3.74
CA LYS A 67 -5.22 16.21 -4.05
C LYS A 67 -4.19 16.13 -2.93
N VAL A 68 -3.99 14.95 -2.38
CA VAL A 68 -3.04 14.67 -1.29
C VAL A 68 -1.69 14.25 -1.89
N SER A 69 -1.72 13.28 -2.80
CA SER A 69 -0.54 12.77 -3.49
C SER A 69 -0.95 12.01 -4.76
N SER A 70 0.03 11.48 -5.45
CA SER A 70 -0.17 10.55 -6.57
C SER A 70 0.64 9.29 -6.32
N ILE A 71 0.08 8.14 -6.66
CA ILE A 71 0.76 6.86 -6.63
C ILE A 71 0.89 6.26 -8.01
N VAL A 72 1.93 5.44 -8.19
CA VAL A 72 2.10 4.57 -9.36
C VAL A 72 1.94 3.13 -8.92
N GLU A 73 1.23 2.35 -9.70
CA GLU A 73 1.10 0.91 -9.54
C GLU A 73 1.95 0.19 -10.60
N TYR A 74 2.69 -0.80 -10.15
CA TYR A 74 3.48 -1.69 -10.98
C TYR A 74 2.97 -3.11 -10.82
N THR A 75 3.04 -3.90 -11.88
CA THR A 75 2.59 -5.29 -11.85
C THR A 75 3.62 -6.21 -12.47
N ARG A 76 3.60 -7.48 -12.03
CA ARG A 76 4.42 -8.55 -12.59
C ARG A 76 3.75 -9.91 -12.45
N ILE A 77 3.80 -10.74 -13.49
CA ILE A 77 3.45 -12.16 -13.41
C ILE A 77 4.57 -12.90 -12.67
N LEU A 78 4.20 -13.72 -11.68
CA LEU A 78 5.13 -14.42 -10.78
C LEU A 78 5.55 -15.80 -11.34
N GLU A 79 5.92 -15.84 -12.61
CA GLU A 79 6.41 -17.05 -13.27
C GLU A 79 7.96 -17.11 -13.27
N GLY A 80 8.50 -18.34 -13.19
CA GLY A 80 9.94 -18.58 -13.21
C GLY A 80 10.66 -18.10 -11.94
N PRO A 81 11.97 -18.37 -11.83
CA PRO A 81 12.78 -17.94 -10.69
C PRO A 81 13.16 -16.46 -10.80
N PHE A 82 13.19 -15.76 -9.67
CA PHE A 82 13.76 -14.41 -9.58
C PHE A 82 15.26 -14.47 -9.25
N LYS A 83 15.99 -13.44 -9.66
CA LYS A 83 17.42 -13.33 -9.34
C LYS A 83 17.59 -12.95 -7.86
N THR A 84 17.68 -13.96 -7.01
CA THR A 84 18.00 -13.81 -5.60
C THR A 84 19.47 -14.07 -5.34
N SER A 85 20.00 -13.58 -4.24
CA SER A 85 21.38 -13.86 -3.79
C SER A 85 21.36 -14.75 -2.56
N LYS A 86 22.18 -15.79 -2.54
CA LYS A 86 22.38 -16.66 -1.37
C LYS A 86 22.97 -15.93 -0.15
N SER A 87 23.49 -14.72 -0.35
CA SER A 87 24.03 -13.90 0.76
C SER A 87 22.95 -13.18 1.55
N VAL A 88 21.71 -13.15 1.08
CA VAL A 88 20.57 -12.55 1.79
C VAL A 88 19.98 -13.62 2.70
N GLN A 89 20.00 -13.36 3.99
CA GLN A 89 19.26 -14.17 4.98
C GLN A 89 17.88 -13.56 5.13
N VAL A 90 16.85 -14.40 5.11
CA VAL A 90 15.46 -14.01 5.35
C VAL A 90 14.84 -15.01 6.32
N VAL A 91 14.11 -14.51 7.31
CA VAL A 91 13.44 -15.31 8.33
C VAL A 91 12.06 -14.69 8.60
N ALA A 92 11.04 -15.53 8.81
CA ALA A 92 9.76 -15.06 9.30
C ALA A 92 9.89 -14.59 10.75
N LEU A 93 9.11 -13.59 11.14
CA LEU A 93 9.13 -13.08 12.51
C LEU A 93 8.77 -14.17 13.52
N SER A 94 7.84 -15.08 13.18
CA SER A 94 7.46 -16.24 13.99
C SER A 94 8.62 -17.22 14.26
N ASP A 95 9.55 -17.36 13.30
CA ASP A 95 10.71 -18.25 13.39
C ASP A 95 11.96 -17.54 13.94
N SER A 96 11.86 -16.25 14.22
CA SER A 96 12.96 -15.41 14.69
C SER A 96 12.96 -15.28 16.21
N GLN A 97 14.08 -14.80 16.78
CA GLN A 97 14.18 -14.39 18.19
C GLN A 97 13.79 -12.92 18.40
N VAL A 98 13.33 -12.24 17.35
CA VAL A 98 12.95 -10.83 17.39
C VAL A 98 11.57 -10.71 18.00
N SER A 99 11.43 -9.91 19.05
CA SER A 99 10.14 -9.58 19.66
C SER A 99 9.32 -8.64 18.80
N ASP A 100 8.00 -8.55 19.05
CA ASP A 100 7.12 -7.62 18.33
C ASP A 100 7.55 -6.17 18.51
N SER A 101 8.04 -5.80 19.69
CA SER A 101 8.57 -4.47 19.96
C SER A 101 9.83 -4.16 19.15
N GLU A 102 10.74 -5.11 19.02
CA GLU A 102 11.95 -4.97 18.19
C GLU A 102 11.60 -4.92 16.70
N PHE A 103 10.62 -5.72 16.26
CA PHE A 103 10.11 -5.67 14.89
C PHE A 103 9.47 -4.30 14.59
N ALA A 104 8.68 -3.76 15.52
CA ALA A 104 8.09 -2.42 15.40
C ALA A 104 9.17 -1.34 15.26
N LEU A 105 10.25 -1.41 16.04
CA LEU A 105 11.39 -0.50 15.92
C LEU A 105 12.10 -0.64 14.57
N LEU A 106 12.28 -1.87 14.08
CA LEU A 106 12.88 -2.12 12.76
C LEU A 106 11.98 -1.59 11.63
N TYR A 107 10.67 -1.78 11.75
CA TYR A 107 9.69 -1.22 10.81
C TYR A 107 9.81 0.31 10.77
N ASP A 108 9.80 0.95 11.93
CA ASP A 108 9.89 2.42 12.03
C ASP A 108 11.23 2.94 11.49
N ALA A 109 12.33 2.24 11.75
CA ALA A 109 13.62 2.55 11.12
C ALA A 109 13.55 2.46 9.59
N CYS A 110 12.88 1.44 9.03
CA CYS A 110 12.68 1.31 7.60
C CYS A 110 11.81 2.42 6.99
N ARG A 111 10.94 3.08 7.77
CA ARG A 111 10.14 4.24 7.32
C ARG A 111 10.93 5.54 7.32
N THR A 112 11.92 5.65 8.21
CA THR A 112 12.67 6.89 8.41
C THR A 112 13.36 7.34 7.13
N GLY A 113 13.13 8.60 6.73
CA GLY A 113 13.70 9.17 5.49
C GLY A 113 13.21 8.50 4.21
N SER A 114 12.08 7.80 4.24
CA SER A 114 11.43 7.27 3.05
C SER A 114 10.90 8.40 2.17
N ALA A 115 10.96 8.19 0.85
CA ALA A 115 10.35 9.08 -0.13
C ALA A 115 8.83 8.92 -0.24
N ASN A 116 8.23 7.93 0.42
CA ASN A 116 6.78 7.81 0.53
C ASN A 116 6.25 8.90 1.46
N LYS A 117 5.28 9.67 0.98
CA LYS A 117 4.64 10.74 1.75
C LYS A 117 3.55 10.23 2.69
N ASN A 118 3.09 9.01 2.49
CA ASN A 118 1.98 8.42 3.24
C ASN A 118 2.42 7.78 4.58
N ASN A 119 3.08 8.57 5.43
CA ASN A 119 3.58 8.14 6.74
C ASN A 119 2.75 8.77 7.89
N LEU A 120 1.43 8.70 7.79
CA LEU A 120 0.51 9.40 8.69
C LEU A 120 0.26 8.66 10.02
N PHE A 121 0.49 7.34 10.06
CA PHE A 121 0.19 6.52 11.23
C PHE A 121 1.39 6.34 12.15
N SER A 122 1.15 6.34 13.47
CA SER A 122 2.15 5.92 14.45
C SER A 122 2.50 4.45 14.28
N ILE A 123 3.67 4.04 14.78
CA ILE A 123 4.07 2.63 14.68
C ILE A 123 3.09 1.71 15.42
N SER A 124 2.51 2.15 16.54
CA SER A 124 1.49 1.38 17.27
C SER A 124 0.25 1.13 16.41
N GLN A 125 -0.25 2.16 15.72
CA GLN A 125 -1.41 2.03 14.82
C GLN A 125 -1.12 1.08 13.66
N ILE A 126 0.13 1.07 13.16
CA ILE A 126 0.55 0.14 12.10
C ILE A 126 0.57 -1.30 12.62
N MET A 127 1.13 -1.54 13.81
CA MET A 127 1.16 -2.89 14.39
C MET A 127 -0.25 -3.42 14.64
N GLU A 128 -1.16 -2.60 15.16
CA GLU A 128 -2.58 -2.94 15.32
C GLU A 128 -3.26 -3.24 13.97
N SER A 129 -2.89 -2.50 12.91
CA SER A 129 -3.40 -2.72 11.55
C SER A 129 -2.91 -4.05 10.98
N LEU A 130 -1.64 -4.41 11.20
CA LEU A 130 -1.07 -5.69 10.80
C LEU A 130 -1.82 -6.88 11.40
N GLU A 131 -2.05 -6.85 12.72
CA GLU A 131 -2.80 -7.91 13.41
C GLU A 131 -4.23 -8.04 12.89
N ARG A 132 -4.89 -6.89 12.66
CA ARG A 132 -6.26 -6.88 12.16
C ARG A 132 -6.38 -7.36 10.72
N GLU A 133 -5.45 -6.96 9.83
CA GLU A 133 -5.55 -7.24 8.39
C GLU A 133 -4.99 -8.62 8.03
N LEU A 134 -3.94 -9.08 8.73
CA LEU A 134 -3.30 -10.38 8.46
C LEU A 134 -3.77 -11.49 9.42
N GLY A 135 -4.56 -11.16 10.46
CA GLY A 135 -5.12 -12.11 11.40
C GLY A 135 -4.12 -12.65 12.43
N GLU A 136 -4.51 -13.71 13.13
CA GLU A 136 -3.76 -14.27 14.27
C GLU A 136 -2.33 -14.71 13.91
N ASN A 137 -2.10 -15.13 12.67
CA ASN A 137 -0.81 -15.61 12.19
C ASN A 137 0.01 -14.53 11.46
N TRP A 138 -0.24 -13.24 11.72
CA TRP A 138 0.43 -12.13 11.04
C TRP A 138 1.96 -12.20 11.08
N ARG A 139 2.54 -12.80 12.14
CA ARG A 139 4.00 -12.94 12.30
C ARG A 139 4.62 -13.87 11.24
N ASP A 140 3.86 -14.83 10.70
CA ASP A 140 4.32 -15.74 9.64
C ASP A 140 4.51 -15.02 8.30
N GLN A 141 3.82 -13.89 8.12
CA GLN A 141 3.88 -13.07 6.92
C GLN A 141 4.85 -11.88 7.04
N CYS A 142 5.38 -11.64 8.24
CA CYS A 142 6.37 -10.59 8.50
C CYS A 142 7.77 -11.16 8.35
N PHE A 143 8.50 -10.73 7.32
CA PHE A 143 9.85 -11.23 7.04
C PHE A 143 10.90 -10.17 7.38
N ILE A 144 11.98 -10.62 8.02
CA ILE A 144 13.15 -9.83 8.37
C ILE A 144 14.29 -10.23 7.44
N PHE A 145 14.90 -9.27 6.80
CA PHE A 145 16.11 -9.44 6.01
C PHE A 145 17.34 -9.07 6.82
N SER A 146 18.31 -10.00 6.85
CA SER A 146 19.57 -9.76 7.53
C SER A 146 20.74 -9.87 6.56
N GLN A 147 21.73 -9.01 6.78
CA GLN A 147 22.98 -8.99 6.03
C GLN A 147 24.15 -8.84 7.01
N ASN A 148 25.13 -9.74 6.95
CA ASN A 148 26.27 -9.76 7.86
C ASN A 148 25.87 -9.76 9.35
N GLY A 149 24.82 -10.49 9.70
CA GLY A 149 24.30 -10.59 11.07
C GLY A 149 23.51 -9.37 11.57
N MET A 150 23.23 -8.38 10.71
CA MET A 150 22.42 -7.20 11.06
C MET A 150 21.09 -7.19 10.32
N ASN A 151 20.01 -6.89 11.04
CA ASN A 151 18.69 -6.69 10.46
C ASN A 151 18.74 -5.45 9.57
N SER A 152 18.46 -5.63 8.30
CA SER A 152 18.71 -4.64 7.24
C SER A 152 17.46 -4.19 6.50
N GLY A 153 16.35 -4.87 6.70
CA GLY A 153 15.07 -4.53 6.06
C GLY A 153 13.97 -5.49 6.46
N ILE A 154 12.76 -5.16 6.02
CA ILE A 154 11.56 -5.97 6.24
C ILE A 154 10.70 -6.04 4.98
N SER A 155 9.88 -7.09 4.91
CA SER A 155 8.80 -7.22 3.93
C SER A 155 7.62 -7.97 4.53
N ILE A 156 6.42 -7.59 4.12
CA ILE A 156 5.17 -8.17 4.61
C ILE A 156 4.31 -8.52 3.39
N PRO A 157 4.61 -9.67 2.72
CA PRO A 157 3.83 -10.16 1.58
C PRO A 157 2.50 -10.76 2.06
N HIS A 158 1.44 -10.56 1.27
CA HIS A 158 0.12 -11.14 1.51
C HIS A 158 -0.63 -11.32 0.19
N ILE A 159 -1.73 -12.05 0.21
CA ILE A 159 -2.72 -12.06 -0.87
C ILE A 159 -3.70 -10.94 -0.59
N GLU A 160 -3.99 -10.13 -1.61
CA GLU A 160 -4.93 -9.02 -1.51
C GLU A 160 -6.34 -9.51 -1.20
N GLU A 161 -6.98 -8.88 -0.21
CA GLU A 161 -8.33 -9.23 0.19
C GLU A 161 -9.31 -9.10 -0.99
N GLY A 162 -10.19 -10.07 -1.14
CA GLY A 162 -11.13 -10.13 -2.27
C GLY A 162 -10.55 -10.71 -3.56
N THR A 163 -9.27 -11.10 -3.57
CA THR A 163 -8.63 -11.81 -4.68
C THR A 163 -8.16 -13.20 -4.25
N THR A 164 -7.77 -14.04 -5.21
CA THR A 164 -7.25 -15.40 -4.93
C THR A 164 -5.80 -15.57 -5.29
N ASP A 165 -5.25 -14.68 -6.11
CA ASP A 165 -3.92 -14.84 -6.71
C ASP A 165 -3.18 -13.51 -6.94
N GLU A 166 -3.70 -12.37 -6.46
CA GLU A 166 -2.99 -11.10 -6.45
C GLU A 166 -2.15 -10.97 -5.18
N GLY A 167 -0.83 -11.02 -5.32
CA GLY A 167 0.12 -10.81 -4.24
C GLY A 167 0.47 -9.33 -4.09
N ARG A 168 0.47 -8.86 -2.86
CA ARG A 168 0.89 -7.50 -2.49
C ARG A 168 1.90 -7.51 -1.35
N MET A 169 2.44 -6.36 -1.04
CA MET A 169 3.28 -6.11 0.13
C MET A 169 2.60 -5.05 0.98
N PHE A 170 2.10 -5.41 2.15
CA PHE A 170 1.59 -4.46 3.13
C PHE A 170 2.65 -3.38 3.40
N TYR A 171 3.90 -3.82 3.55
CA TYR A 171 5.06 -2.95 3.64
C TYR A 171 6.31 -3.64 3.08
N PHE A 172 7.22 -2.81 2.59
CA PHE A 172 8.57 -3.19 2.16
C PHE A 172 9.53 -2.03 2.44
N GLY A 173 10.63 -2.32 3.13
CA GLY A 173 11.59 -1.28 3.45
C GLY A 173 13.00 -1.80 3.76
N VAL A 174 13.97 -0.90 3.59
CA VAL A 174 15.39 -1.09 3.91
C VAL A 174 15.79 0.00 4.89
N VAL A 175 16.52 -0.37 5.95
CA VAL A 175 17.00 0.60 6.94
C VAL A 175 17.91 1.64 6.28
N PRO A 176 17.92 2.91 6.74
CA PRO A 176 18.67 3.99 6.10
C PRO A 176 20.13 3.67 5.82
N GLU A 177 20.83 3.05 6.78
CA GLU A 177 22.27 2.74 6.72
C GLU A 177 22.62 1.70 5.63
N GLN A 178 21.61 0.97 5.14
CA GLN A 178 21.77 -0.08 4.12
C GLN A 178 21.23 0.35 2.75
N ARG A 179 20.65 1.55 2.64
CA ARG A 179 20.19 2.08 1.36
C ARG A 179 21.35 2.42 0.43
N GLY A 180 21.10 2.49 -0.86
CA GLY A 180 22.12 2.80 -1.87
C GLY A 180 23.08 1.64 -2.20
N LYS A 181 23.07 0.55 -1.42
CA LYS A 181 23.99 -0.61 -1.57
C LYS A 181 23.40 -1.73 -2.45
N GLY A 182 22.24 -1.51 -3.06
CA GLY A 182 21.59 -2.50 -3.92
C GLY A 182 20.72 -3.52 -3.20
N TYR A 183 20.62 -3.49 -1.87
CA TYR A 183 19.81 -4.46 -1.10
C TYR A 183 18.33 -4.39 -1.42
N GLY A 184 17.78 -3.19 -1.67
CA GLY A 184 16.36 -3.03 -1.98
C GLY A 184 15.89 -3.91 -3.14
N LYS A 185 16.64 -3.97 -4.25
CA LYS A 185 16.32 -4.83 -5.38
C LYS A 185 16.39 -6.32 -5.05
N LEU A 186 17.36 -6.72 -4.19
CA LEU A 186 17.53 -8.12 -3.79
C LEU A 186 16.41 -8.55 -2.84
N PHE A 187 16.10 -7.75 -1.83
CA PHE A 187 15.02 -8.04 -0.87
C PHE A 187 13.66 -8.09 -1.57
N HIS A 188 13.41 -7.16 -2.48
CA HIS A 188 12.19 -7.18 -3.28
C HIS A 188 12.09 -8.44 -4.15
N ALA A 189 13.19 -8.87 -4.80
CA ALA A 189 13.21 -10.11 -5.57
C ALA A 189 12.92 -11.34 -4.70
N VAL A 190 13.49 -11.39 -3.47
CA VAL A 190 13.18 -12.45 -2.50
C VAL A 190 11.71 -12.40 -2.10
N THR A 191 11.14 -11.21 -1.88
CA THR A 191 9.73 -11.08 -1.53
C THR A 191 8.80 -11.56 -2.65
N LEU A 192 9.16 -11.34 -3.92
CA LEU A 192 8.41 -11.89 -5.05
C LEU A 192 8.42 -13.43 -5.03
N GLU A 193 9.51 -14.07 -4.58
CA GLU A 193 9.55 -15.53 -4.36
C GLU A 193 8.67 -15.94 -3.17
N LEU A 194 8.65 -15.16 -2.08
CA LEU A 194 7.82 -15.45 -0.91
C LEU A 194 6.31 -15.35 -1.18
N LEU A 195 5.90 -14.58 -2.17
CA LEU A 195 4.49 -14.49 -2.58
C LEU A 195 3.96 -15.77 -3.26
N LYS A 196 4.84 -16.52 -3.94
CA LYS A 196 4.43 -17.73 -4.68
C LYS A 196 3.82 -18.83 -3.79
N PRO A 197 4.45 -19.24 -2.68
CA PRO A 197 3.87 -20.24 -1.78
C PRO A 197 2.58 -19.77 -1.12
N LEU A 198 2.30 -18.47 -1.07
CA LEU A 198 1.01 -17.95 -0.63
C LEU A 198 -0.09 -18.10 -1.69
N GLY A 199 0.26 -18.53 -2.91
CA GLY A 199 -0.68 -18.72 -4.01
C GLY A 199 -0.72 -17.58 -5.02
N ALA A 200 0.08 -16.55 -4.85
CA ALA A 200 0.12 -15.42 -5.78
C ALA A 200 0.64 -15.84 -7.17
N LYS A 201 -0.09 -15.46 -8.21
CA LYS A 201 0.30 -15.59 -9.63
C LYS A 201 0.71 -14.26 -10.23
N ILE A 202 0.17 -13.18 -9.70
CA ILE A 202 0.48 -11.81 -10.11
C ILE A 202 0.89 -10.99 -8.88
N TYR A 203 1.87 -10.14 -9.03
CA TYR A 203 2.26 -9.13 -8.05
C TYR A 203 1.73 -7.77 -8.48
N VAL A 204 1.19 -7.03 -7.54
CA VAL A 204 0.87 -5.61 -7.69
C VAL A 204 1.48 -4.85 -6.53
N GLY A 205 2.30 -3.85 -6.85
CA GLY A 205 2.93 -2.98 -5.87
C GLY A 205 2.73 -1.53 -6.22
N SER A 206 2.46 -0.71 -5.21
CA SER A 206 2.27 0.73 -5.38
C SER A 206 3.28 1.53 -4.57
N THR A 207 3.57 2.74 -5.04
CA THR A 207 4.40 3.69 -4.33
C THR A 207 4.06 5.13 -4.75
N ASP A 208 4.46 6.12 -3.93
CA ASP A 208 4.35 7.52 -4.33
C ASP A 208 5.09 7.77 -5.66
N THR A 209 4.52 8.58 -6.55
CA THR A 209 5.12 8.93 -7.85
C THR A 209 6.52 9.53 -7.70
N GLY A 210 6.77 10.25 -6.62
CA GLY A 210 8.05 10.85 -6.27
C GLY A 210 9.08 9.87 -5.71
N ASN A 211 8.69 8.62 -5.40
CA ASN A 211 9.61 7.62 -4.86
C ASN A 211 10.43 6.94 -5.97
N ALA A 212 11.35 7.70 -6.57
CA ALA A 212 12.22 7.21 -7.64
C ALA A 212 13.03 5.94 -7.25
N PRO A 213 13.54 5.78 -6.01
CA PRO A 213 14.21 4.55 -5.61
C PRO A 213 13.31 3.31 -5.70
N MET A 214 12.06 3.38 -5.22
CA MET A 214 11.16 2.22 -5.26
C MET A 214 10.70 1.91 -6.69
N ARG A 215 10.40 2.92 -7.50
CA ARG A 215 10.11 2.75 -8.92
C ARG A 215 11.25 2.03 -9.66
N LYS A 216 12.50 2.42 -9.36
CA LYS A 216 13.68 1.76 -9.93
C LYS A 216 13.82 0.29 -9.49
N ILE A 217 13.44 -0.04 -8.23
CA ILE A 217 13.39 -1.41 -7.73
C ILE A 217 12.37 -2.22 -8.53
N PHE A 218 11.16 -1.71 -8.72
CA PHE A 218 10.11 -2.36 -9.52
C PHE A 218 10.60 -2.67 -10.93
N GLU A 219 11.11 -1.67 -11.65
CA GLU A 219 11.62 -1.80 -13.03
C GLU A 219 12.78 -2.81 -13.12
N THR A 220 13.74 -2.72 -12.17
CA THR A 220 14.90 -3.63 -12.15
C THR A 220 14.47 -5.08 -11.92
N ASN A 221 13.41 -5.30 -11.16
CA ASN A 221 12.84 -6.62 -10.93
C ASN A 221 11.77 -6.99 -11.98
N GLY A 222 11.71 -6.27 -13.12
CA GLY A 222 10.87 -6.59 -14.26
C GLY A 222 9.37 -6.35 -14.02
N CYS A 223 9.02 -5.52 -13.05
CA CYS A 223 7.65 -5.04 -12.94
C CYS A 223 7.39 -3.96 -14.00
N ILE A 224 6.21 -3.96 -14.58
CA ILE A 224 5.77 -2.98 -15.58
C ILE A 224 4.78 -2.01 -14.96
N LEU A 225 4.82 -0.77 -15.39
CA LEU A 225 3.86 0.24 -14.97
C LEU A 225 2.44 -0.21 -15.37
N ARG A 226 1.55 -0.29 -14.39
CA ARG A 226 0.15 -0.67 -14.57
C ARG A 226 -0.74 0.55 -14.63
N ASP A 227 -0.56 1.47 -13.66
CA ASP A 227 -1.49 2.56 -13.44
C ASP A 227 -0.86 3.76 -12.72
N ILE A 228 -1.51 4.91 -12.85
CA ILE A 228 -1.22 6.12 -12.08
C ILE A 228 -2.53 6.63 -11.51
N LYS A 229 -2.63 6.71 -10.17
CA LYS A 229 -3.82 7.18 -9.48
C LYS A 229 -3.49 8.35 -8.58
N GLY A 230 -4.41 9.30 -8.50
CA GLY A 230 -4.38 10.36 -7.50
C GLY A 230 -5.05 9.91 -6.21
N ILE A 231 -4.51 10.35 -5.08
CA ILE A 231 -5.16 10.28 -3.77
C ILE A 231 -5.81 11.63 -3.52
N TYR A 232 -7.12 11.62 -3.38
CA TYR A 232 -7.92 12.81 -3.16
C TYR A 232 -8.65 12.69 -1.83
N ARG A 233 -8.83 13.81 -1.15
CA ARG A 233 -9.53 13.86 0.13
C ARG A 233 -10.52 15.01 0.17
N ILE A 234 -11.67 14.75 0.74
CA ILE A 234 -12.64 15.75 1.16
C ILE A 234 -12.96 15.54 2.63
N ASP A 235 -12.91 16.62 3.41
CA ASP A 235 -13.31 16.62 4.81
C ASP A 235 -14.75 17.12 4.90
N MET A 236 -15.55 16.52 5.81
CA MET A 236 -16.88 17.04 6.14
C MET A 236 -16.69 18.43 6.74
N GLU A 237 -17.25 19.46 6.10
CA GLU A 237 -17.29 20.79 6.72
C GLU A 237 -18.07 20.67 8.02
N LYS A 238 -17.41 20.83 9.17
CA LYS A 238 -18.11 21.05 10.41
C LYS A 238 -18.93 22.30 10.18
N VAL A 239 -20.23 22.18 10.32
CA VAL A 239 -21.13 23.33 10.40
C VAL A 239 -20.81 24.02 11.73
N ASP A 240 -19.66 24.70 11.78
CA ASP A 240 -19.27 25.52 12.90
C ASP A 240 -20.16 26.77 12.86
N GLU A 241 -21.12 26.81 13.81
CA GLU A 241 -21.47 28.01 14.61
C GLU A 241 -21.35 29.38 13.88
N LEU A 242 -22.06 29.55 12.79
CA LEU A 242 -22.45 30.89 12.33
C LEU A 242 -23.85 31.23 12.89
N ILE A 243 -24.02 31.02 14.23
CA ILE A 243 -25.10 31.63 15.00
C ILE A 243 -24.45 32.12 16.32
N LYS A 244 -23.85 33.27 16.25
CA LYS A 244 -23.81 34.26 17.37
C LYS A 244 -23.84 35.65 16.78
#